data_4352fdc21c2e8a08725c85b0929552db
#
_entry.id   4352fdc21c2e8a08725c85b0929552db
#
_cell.length_a   1.000
_cell.length_b   1.000
_cell.length_c   1.000
_cell.angle_alpha   90.00
_cell.angle_beta   90.00
_cell.angle_gamma   90.00
#
_symmetry.space_group_name_H-M   'P 1'
#
loop_
_entity.id
_entity.type
_entity.pdbx_description
1 polymer ?
#
loop_
_entity_poly.entity_id
_entity_poly.type
_entity_poly.pdbx_seq_one_letter_code
_entity_poly.pdbx_strand_id
1 'polypeptide(L)'
;MRKSNYDKMPATVVDGTLWKGWESIRKRLAEIHAETNGSQVWVVECYQGVHHEELMRELQALAPDRFINTRDLFKSAEDIEAMTYPYLTDDRLFGRRAHFSYTDFLDEEKVNACRESLRDGKGWTIVYGHAAAEIVPAPDKLIYADMARWEIQMRSRRKEVNGLGVENREEAPSYHYKRGYFIDWIVCDNLKKKVLPKVDYWLDTHIVGTPKMISGEILKEGLEKTAHTPFRVVPFFDPAPWGGQWMKEVCDLDKKQDNFGWCFDCVPEENSLYLKVAGELFEIPS
;
A
#
# COMPACT_ATOMS: atom_id res chain seq x y z
N MET A 1 -16.02 -25.21 27.59
CA MET A 1 -14.79 -24.71 26.96
C MET A 1 -14.48 -23.35 27.57
N ARG A 2 -13.28 -23.10 28.08
CA ARG A 2 -12.89 -21.76 28.52
C ARG A 2 -12.85 -20.82 27.30
N LYS A 3 -13.50 -19.67 27.39
CA LYS A 3 -13.38 -18.63 26.36
C LYS A 3 -11.94 -18.13 26.35
N SER A 4 -11.30 -18.12 25.17
CA SER A 4 -9.97 -17.55 25.01
C SER A 4 -10.02 -16.07 25.37
N ASN A 5 -9.04 -15.58 26.14
CA ASN A 5 -8.81 -14.17 26.40
C ASN A 5 -7.82 -13.54 25.40
N TYR A 6 -7.39 -14.32 24.40
CA TYR A 6 -6.53 -13.84 23.35
C TYR A 6 -7.34 -12.98 22.37
N ASP A 7 -6.87 -11.77 22.14
CA ASP A 7 -7.44 -10.84 21.17
C ASP A 7 -6.72 -11.01 19.83
N LYS A 8 -7.43 -11.59 18.85
CA LYS A 8 -6.90 -11.82 17.49
C LYS A 8 -6.74 -10.54 16.66
N MET A 9 -7.46 -9.48 17.03
CA MET A 9 -7.50 -8.23 16.29
C MET A 9 -7.16 -7.06 17.22
N PRO A 10 -5.93 -7.02 17.78
CA PRO A 10 -5.53 -5.94 18.66
C PRO A 10 -5.51 -4.62 17.89
N ALA A 11 -6.21 -3.62 18.42
CA ALA A 11 -6.30 -2.31 17.79
C ALA A 11 -6.10 -1.20 18.81
N THR A 12 -5.42 -0.13 18.41
CA THR A 12 -5.27 1.08 19.19
C THR A 12 -6.46 2.00 18.91
N VAL A 13 -7.20 2.39 19.96
CA VAL A 13 -8.35 3.29 19.81
C VAL A 13 -7.86 4.73 19.68
N VAL A 14 -8.35 5.40 18.62
CA VAL A 14 -8.07 6.81 18.33
C VAL A 14 -9.38 7.52 18.05
N ASP A 15 -9.55 8.69 18.65
CA ASP A 15 -10.70 9.54 18.37
C ASP A 15 -10.50 10.27 17.05
N GLY A 16 -11.57 10.44 16.29
CA GLY A 16 -11.52 11.16 15.03
C GLY A 16 -12.50 10.66 13.99
N THR A 17 -12.37 11.18 12.78
CA THR A 17 -13.23 10.86 11.65
C THR A 17 -12.56 9.84 10.75
N LEU A 18 -13.34 8.84 10.33
CA LEU A 18 -12.98 7.88 9.30
C LEU A 18 -14.01 7.99 8.17
N TRP A 19 -13.51 8.14 6.95
CA TRP A 19 -14.34 8.11 5.75
C TRP A 19 -14.29 6.70 5.15
N LYS A 20 -15.44 6.05 5.00
CA LYS A 20 -15.57 4.69 4.51
C LYS A 20 -16.32 4.67 3.18
N GLY A 21 -15.69 4.04 2.18
CA GLY A 21 -16.20 3.95 0.83
C GLY A 21 -15.97 5.21 0.00
N TRP A 22 -15.94 5.01 -1.32
CA TRP A 22 -15.56 6.07 -2.26
C TRP A 22 -16.47 7.29 -2.24
N GLU A 23 -17.77 7.10 -1.98
CA GLU A 23 -18.71 8.23 -1.91
C GLU A 23 -18.30 9.23 -0.81
N SER A 24 -18.06 8.73 0.40
CA SER A 24 -17.67 9.58 1.53
C SER A 24 -16.26 10.19 1.35
N ILE A 25 -15.34 9.42 0.77
CA ILE A 25 -13.97 9.86 0.49
C ILE A 25 -13.98 10.96 -0.57
N ARG A 26 -14.65 10.76 -1.71
CA ARG A 26 -14.74 11.79 -2.76
C ARG A 26 -15.40 13.07 -2.24
N LYS A 27 -16.47 12.94 -1.47
CA LYS A 27 -17.10 14.11 -0.85
C LYS A 27 -16.10 14.89 -0.01
N ARG A 28 -15.34 14.21 0.86
CA ARG A 28 -14.32 14.88 1.69
C ARG A 28 -13.22 15.51 0.85
N LEU A 29 -12.70 14.83 -0.15
CA LEU A 29 -11.65 15.36 -1.04
C LEU A 29 -12.15 16.59 -1.82
N ALA A 30 -13.38 16.58 -2.31
CA ALA A 30 -13.99 17.72 -2.98
C ALA A 30 -14.18 18.92 -2.02
N GLU A 31 -14.57 18.67 -0.77
CA GLU A 31 -14.65 19.72 0.25
C GLU A 31 -13.29 20.40 0.48
N ILE A 32 -12.23 19.60 0.64
CA ILE A 32 -10.86 20.10 0.85
C ILE A 32 -10.40 20.95 -0.35
N HIS A 33 -10.68 20.48 -1.57
CA HIS A 33 -10.35 21.23 -2.77
C HIS A 33 -11.08 22.58 -2.79
N ALA A 34 -12.36 22.61 -2.45
CA ALA A 34 -13.18 23.82 -2.43
C ALA A 34 -12.76 24.83 -1.34
N GLU A 35 -12.16 24.36 -0.25
CA GLU A 35 -11.65 25.20 0.84
C GLU A 35 -10.37 25.96 0.45
N THR A 36 -9.70 25.57 -0.64
CA THR A 36 -8.42 26.12 -1.06
C THR A 36 -8.59 26.93 -2.35
N ASN A 37 -8.10 28.16 -2.35
CA ASN A 37 -8.12 29.03 -3.52
C ASN A 37 -6.82 28.89 -4.33
N GLY A 38 -6.93 29.05 -5.66
CA GLY A 38 -5.78 29.06 -6.57
C GLY A 38 -5.44 27.71 -7.14
N SER A 39 -4.27 27.65 -7.78
CA SER A 39 -3.78 26.41 -8.37
C SER A 39 -3.30 25.45 -7.28
N GLN A 40 -3.60 24.17 -7.44
CA GLN A 40 -3.25 23.11 -6.49
C GLN A 40 -2.63 21.92 -7.20
N VAL A 41 -1.58 21.36 -6.62
CA VAL A 41 -0.99 20.09 -7.04
C VAL A 41 -1.14 19.09 -5.90
N TRP A 42 -1.96 18.09 -6.11
CA TRP A 42 -2.15 16.99 -5.18
C TRP A 42 -1.38 15.75 -5.62
N VAL A 43 -0.82 15.05 -4.68
CA VAL A 43 -0.16 13.77 -4.89
C VAL A 43 -1.00 12.67 -4.27
N VAL A 44 -1.24 11.62 -5.05
CA VAL A 44 -1.75 10.35 -4.56
C VAL A 44 -0.68 9.28 -4.80
N GLU A 45 0.14 9.05 -3.80
CA GLU A 45 1.17 8.02 -3.83
C GLU A 45 0.55 6.65 -3.58
N CYS A 46 0.96 5.65 -4.35
CA CYS A 46 0.45 4.31 -4.26
C CYS A 46 1.52 3.30 -3.82
N TYR A 47 1.19 2.45 -2.84
CA TYR A 47 1.97 1.26 -2.57
C TYR A 47 1.75 0.20 -3.67
N GLN A 48 2.72 -0.69 -3.90
CA GLN A 48 2.57 -1.79 -4.85
C GLN A 48 1.36 -2.67 -4.47
N GLY A 49 0.60 -3.08 -5.47
CA GLY A 49 -0.58 -3.93 -5.31
C GLY A 49 -1.91 -3.20 -5.13
N VAL A 50 -1.91 -1.88 -5.09
CA VAL A 50 -3.14 -1.06 -5.13
C VAL A 50 -3.92 -1.34 -6.42
N HIS A 51 -5.25 -1.35 -6.33
CA HIS A 51 -6.12 -1.56 -7.50
C HIS A 51 -6.23 -0.27 -8.33
N HIS A 52 -5.31 -0.12 -9.29
CA HIS A 52 -5.13 1.12 -10.06
C HIS A 52 -6.37 1.56 -10.84
N GLU A 53 -7.09 0.63 -11.46
CA GLU A 53 -8.29 0.96 -12.25
C GLU A 53 -9.38 1.60 -11.37
N GLU A 54 -9.55 1.09 -10.16
CA GLU A 54 -10.50 1.64 -9.20
C GLU A 54 -10.08 3.04 -8.76
N LEU A 55 -8.84 3.20 -8.28
CA LEU A 55 -8.37 4.50 -7.81
C LEU A 55 -8.40 5.56 -8.89
N MET A 56 -7.94 5.26 -10.09
CA MET A 56 -7.97 6.21 -11.21
C MET A 56 -9.40 6.67 -11.51
N ARG A 57 -10.33 5.73 -11.63
CA ARG A 57 -11.74 6.05 -11.88
C ARG A 57 -12.31 6.99 -10.81
N GLU A 58 -12.06 6.68 -9.54
CA GLU A 58 -12.62 7.44 -8.43
C GLU A 58 -11.95 8.82 -8.26
N LEU A 59 -10.66 8.93 -8.53
CA LEU A 59 -9.95 10.21 -8.50
C LEU A 59 -10.30 11.09 -9.70
N GLN A 60 -10.45 10.51 -10.89
CA GLN A 60 -10.90 11.25 -12.08
C GLN A 60 -12.35 11.73 -11.93
N ALA A 61 -13.20 11.01 -11.20
CA ALA A 61 -14.56 11.46 -10.88
C ALA A 61 -14.61 12.75 -10.03
N LEU A 62 -13.49 13.15 -9.41
CA LEU A 62 -13.34 14.47 -8.77
C LEU A 62 -13.22 15.63 -9.79
N ALA A 63 -13.07 15.32 -11.07
CA ALA A 63 -12.91 16.25 -12.19
C ALA A 63 -11.74 17.26 -12.00
N PRO A 64 -10.50 16.80 -11.69
CA PRO A 64 -9.36 17.69 -11.68
C PRO A 64 -9.12 18.26 -13.11
N ASP A 65 -8.59 19.48 -13.19
CA ASP A 65 -8.24 20.10 -14.48
C ASP A 65 -7.16 19.30 -15.22
N ARG A 66 -6.26 18.65 -14.46
CA ARG A 66 -5.20 17.79 -14.99
C ARG A 66 -5.05 16.54 -14.14
N PHE A 67 -4.87 15.41 -14.80
CA PHE A 67 -4.59 14.12 -14.16
C PHE A 67 -3.35 13.49 -14.79
N ILE A 68 -2.30 13.29 -14.00
CA ILE A 68 -1.02 12.75 -14.44
C ILE A 68 -0.84 11.38 -13.79
N ASN A 69 -0.76 10.34 -14.62
CA ASN A 69 -0.42 8.99 -14.20
C ASN A 69 1.10 8.80 -14.25
N THR A 70 1.73 8.55 -13.13
CA THR A 70 3.18 8.40 -13.05
C THR A 70 3.71 7.18 -13.77
N ARG A 71 2.86 6.19 -14.10
CA ARG A 71 3.26 5.04 -14.91
C ARG A 71 3.89 5.45 -16.24
N ASP A 72 3.42 6.53 -16.85
CA ASP A 72 3.91 7.04 -18.12
C ASP A 72 5.34 7.62 -18.00
N LEU A 73 5.79 7.85 -16.79
CA LEU A 73 7.10 8.42 -16.44
C LEU A 73 8.16 7.37 -16.09
N PHE A 74 7.77 6.10 -16.07
CA PHE A 74 8.71 5.01 -15.84
C PHE A 74 9.54 4.72 -17.10
N LYS A 75 10.70 4.10 -16.89
CA LYS A 75 11.49 3.45 -17.95
C LYS A 75 10.66 2.36 -18.65
N SER A 76 11.15 1.84 -19.76
CA SER A 76 10.51 0.69 -20.39
C SER A 76 10.50 -0.53 -19.48
N ALA A 77 9.53 -1.43 -19.67
CA ALA A 77 9.46 -2.67 -18.91
C ALA A 77 10.73 -3.51 -19.12
N GLU A 78 11.27 -3.53 -20.33
CA GLU A 78 12.49 -4.23 -20.70
C GLU A 78 13.71 -3.69 -19.93
N ASP A 79 13.85 -2.38 -19.81
CA ASP A 79 14.95 -1.77 -19.05
C ASP A 79 14.85 -2.08 -17.56
N ILE A 80 13.62 -2.05 -17.03
CA ILE A 80 13.38 -2.39 -15.63
C ILE A 80 13.65 -3.87 -15.37
N GLU A 81 13.23 -4.76 -16.25
CA GLU A 81 13.54 -6.19 -16.14
C GLU A 81 15.05 -6.46 -16.21
N ALA A 82 15.74 -5.85 -17.17
CA ALA A 82 17.18 -5.97 -17.28
C ALA A 82 17.92 -5.47 -16.03
N MET A 83 17.48 -4.35 -15.46
CA MET A 83 18.03 -3.77 -14.24
C MET A 83 17.78 -4.66 -13.02
N THR A 84 16.63 -5.30 -12.92
CA THR A 84 16.20 -6.07 -11.75
C THR A 84 16.62 -7.54 -11.79
N TYR A 85 16.83 -8.10 -12.97
CA TYR A 85 17.19 -9.52 -13.17
C TYR A 85 18.39 -10.01 -12.34
N PRO A 86 19.52 -9.25 -12.22
CA PRO A 86 20.67 -9.70 -11.42
C PRO A 86 20.35 -9.90 -9.93
N TYR A 87 19.29 -9.28 -9.43
CA TYR A 87 18.85 -9.40 -8.04
C TYR A 87 17.85 -10.54 -7.85
N LEU A 88 17.06 -10.84 -8.89
CA LEU A 88 16.12 -11.95 -8.87
C LEU A 88 16.81 -13.30 -9.07
N THR A 89 17.89 -13.35 -9.83
CA THR A 89 18.60 -14.58 -10.16
C THR A 89 17.71 -15.67 -10.80
N ASP A 90 18.28 -16.76 -11.21
CA ASP A 90 17.58 -17.94 -11.73
C ASP A 90 17.11 -18.92 -10.64
N ASP A 91 17.49 -18.71 -9.37
CA ASP A 91 16.99 -19.51 -8.25
C ASP A 91 15.49 -19.29 -8.06
N ARG A 92 14.76 -20.35 -7.78
CA ARG A 92 13.31 -20.29 -7.63
C ARG A 92 12.84 -19.43 -6.45
N LEU A 93 13.59 -19.43 -5.35
CA LEU A 93 13.17 -18.83 -4.08
C LEU A 93 14.07 -17.66 -3.68
N PHE A 94 15.37 -17.79 -3.90
CA PHE A 94 16.36 -16.86 -3.40
C PHE A 94 16.75 -15.81 -4.45
N GLY A 95 16.88 -14.59 -3.98
CA GLY A 95 17.37 -13.44 -4.71
C GLY A 95 18.40 -12.69 -3.88
N ARG A 96 18.77 -11.53 -4.34
CA ARG A 96 19.62 -10.57 -3.63
C ARG A 96 18.81 -9.33 -3.29
N ARG A 97 18.94 -8.83 -2.08
CA ARG A 97 18.27 -7.60 -1.67
C ARG A 97 18.80 -6.43 -2.50
N ALA A 98 17.90 -5.77 -3.21
CA ALA A 98 18.24 -4.61 -4.01
C ALA A 98 18.39 -3.35 -3.14
N HIS A 99 19.10 -2.36 -3.68
CA HIS A 99 19.28 -1.05 -3.07
C HIS A 99 18.68 0.06 -3.94
N PHE A 100 17.66 -0.29 -4.74
CA PHE A 100 16.97 0.65 -5.60
C PHE A 100 16.11 1.63 -4.81
N SER A 101 15.93 2.78 -5.41
CA SER A 101 14.92 3.78 -5.10
C SER A 101 13.98 3.97 -6.29
N TYR A 102 12.90 4.70 -6.14
CA TYR A 102 12.01 4.97 -7.28
C TYR A 102 12.70 5.71 -8.43
N THR A 103 13.70 6.53 -8.14
CA THR A 103 14.46 7.26 -9.19
C THR A 103 15.15 6.32 -10.18
N ASP A 104 15.51 5.10 -9.74
CA ASP A 104 16.12 4.10 -10.63
C ASP A 104 15.13 3.54 -11.65
N PHE A 105 13.84 3.56 -11.33
CA PHE A 105 12.76 3.09 -12.20
C PHE A 105 12.23 4.18 -13.14
N LEU A 106 12.47 5.45 -12.84
CA LEU A 106 11.94 6.59 -13.58
C LEU A 106 12.82 6.94 -14.78
N ASP A 107 12.17 7.41 -15.84
CA ASP A 107 12.81 8.04 -16.99
C ASP A 107 13.03 9.53 -16.66
N GLU A 108 14.29 9.93 -16.59
CA GLU A 108 14.70 11.27 -16.15
C GLU A 108 14.16 12.38 -17.08
N GLU A 109 14.16 12.15 -18.40
CA GLU A 109 13.68 13.14 -19.37
C GLU A 109 12.17 13.37 -19.21
N LYS A 110 11.40 12.28 -19.09
CA LYS A 110 9.95 12.36 -18.87
C LYS A 110 9.62 13.03 -17.54
N VAL A 111 10.35 12.70 -16.47
CA VAL A 111 10.15 13.32 -15.16
C VAL A 111 10.44 14.81 -15.20
N ASN A 112 11.55 15.23 -15.85
CA ASN A 112 11.89 16.63 -15.97
C ASN A 112 10.84 17.41 -16.78
N ALA A 113 10.38 16.87 -17.91
CA ALA A 113 9.28 17.45 -18.70
C ALA A 113 7.98 17.56 -17.88
N CYS A 114 7.66 16.54 -17.09
CA CYS A 114 6.50 16.57 -16.20
C CYS A 114 6.63 17.69 -15.16
N ARG A 115 7.78 17.79 -14.49
CA ARG A 115 8.04 18.84 -13.47
C ARG A 115 7.97 20.24 -14.04
N GLU A 116 8.49 20.46 -15.25
CA GLU A 116 8.38 21.75 -15.95
C GLU A 116 6.92 22.08 -16.23
N SER A 117 6.15 21.12 -16.73
CA SER A 117 4.72 21.31 -17.00
C SER A 117 3.89 21.63 -15.75
N LEU A 118 4.34 21.21 -14.57
CA LEU A 118 3.67 21.51 -13.30
C LEU A 118 3.93 22.93 -12.81
N ARG A 119 5.08 23.52 -13.13
CA ARG A 119 5.42 24.90 -12.73
C ARG A 119 4.50 25.95 -13.31
N ASP A 120 4.08 25.74 -14.56
CA ASP A 120 3.20 26.66 -15.29
C ASP A 120 1.73 26.25 -15.19
N GLY A 121 1.43 25.19 -14.45
CA GLY A 121 0.10 24.61 -14.31
C GLY A 121 -0.87 25.56 -13.59
N LYS A 122 -2.06 25.72 -14.16
CA LYS A 122 -3.19 26.41 -13.54
C LYS A 122 -4.26 25.37 -13.18
N GLY A 123 -5.04 25.73 -12.16
CA GLY A 123 -6.13 24.87 -11.71
C GLY A 123 -5.66 23.71 -10.84
N TRP A 124 -6.48 22.70 -10.73
CA TRP A 124 -6.25 21.54 -9.87
C TRP A 124 -5.60 20.38 -10.65
N THR A 125 -4.42 20.00 -10.25
CA THR A 125 -3.69 18.85 -10.83
C THR A 125 -3.59 17.73 -9.79
N ILE A 126 -3.92 16.51 -10.19
CA ILE A 126 -3.66 15.29 -9.42
C ILE A 126 -2.52 14.52 -10.11
N VAL A 127 -1.43 14.29 -9.39
CA VAL A 127 -0.33 13.40 -9.79
C VAL A 127 -0.51 12.09 -9.03
N TYR A 128 -0.76 11.00 -9.74
CA TYR A 128 -1.21 9.75 -9.20
C TYR A 128 -0.31 8.59 -9.60
N GLY A 129 -0.03 7.70 -8.67
CA GLY A 129 0.62 6.42 -8.93
C GLY A 129 1.87 6.20 -8.08
N HIS A 130 2.67 5.21 -8.46
CA HIS A 130 3.95 4.95 -7.83
C HIS A 130 4.95 6.09 -8.09
N ALA A 131 5.75 6.43 -7.11
CA ALA A 131 6.74 7.51 -7.19
C ALA A 131 6.15 8.92 -7.35
N ALA A 132 4.85 9.12 -7.21
CA ALA A 132 4.23 10.44 -7.35
C ALA A 132 4.84 11.46 -6.37
N ALA A 133 5.13 11.05 -5.14
CA ALA A 133 5.76 11.88 -4.12
C ALA A 133 7.26 12.16 -4.37
N GLU A 134 7.96 11.32 -5.14
CA GLU A 134 9.33 11.63 -5.60
C GLU A 134 9.30 12.62 -6.77
N ILE A 135 8.28 12.58 -7.61
CA ILE A 135 8.12 13.50 -8.75
C ILE A 135 7.71 14.88 -8.25
N VAL A 136 6.83 14.96 -7.25
CA VAL A 136 6.35 16.19 -6.62
C VAL A 136 6.64 16.13 -5.11
N PRO A 137 7.84 16.53 -4.66
CA PRO A 137 8.25 16.37 -3.25
C PRO A 137 7.57 17.34 -2.27
N ALA A 138 6.91 18.38 -2.75
CA ALA A 138 6.19 19.37 -1.95
C ALA A 138 4.82 19.68 -2.58
N PRO A 139 3.87 18.73 -2.54
CA PRO A 139 2.52 18.95 -3.02
C PRO A 139 1.70 19.80 -2.04
N ASP A 140 0.59 20.38 -2.51
CA ASP A 140 -0.38 21.04 -1.64
C ASP A 140 -1.14 20.04 -0.76
N LYS A 141 -1.36 18.83 -1.28
CA LYS A 141 -1.91 17.69 -0.52
C LYS A 141 -1.21 16.39 -0.90
N LEU A 142 -0.89 15.60 0.12
CA LEU A 142 -0.31 14.27 -0.02
C LEU A 142 -1.26 13.21 0.55
N ILE A 143 -1.76 12.36 -0.32
CA ILE A 143 -2.60 11.21 0.01
C ILE A 143 -1.76 9.96 -0.26
N TYR A 144 -1.72 9.04 0.70
CA TYR A 144 -1.02 7.77 0.55
C TYR A 144 -2.02 6.61 0.49
N ALA A 145 -2.03 5.90 -0.62
CA ALA A 145 -2.85 4.69 -0.80
C ALA A 145 -2.01 3.46 -0.48
N ASP A 146 -2.29 2.85 0.66
CA ASP A 146 -1.52 1.74 1.21
C ASP A 146 -2.14 0.38 0.90
N MET A 147 -1.31 -0.66 0.96
CA MET A 147 -1.69 -2.03 0.69
C MET A 147 -0.89 -3.01 1.55
N ALA A 148 -1.57 -3.94 2.21
CA ALA A 148 -0.91 -4.98 2.98
C ALA A 148 -0.30 -6.06 2.09
N ARG A 149 0.87 -6.55 2.45
CA ARG A 149 1.58 -7.60 1.69
C ARG A 149 0.79 -8.90 1.62
N TRP A 150 0.02 -9.23 2.64
CA TRP A 150 -0.86 -10.40 2.60
C TRP A 150 -1.90 -10.29 1.48
N GLU A 151 -2.51 -9.11 1.27
CA GLU A 151 -3.47 -8.91 0.19
C GLU A 151 -2.78 -8.82 -1.18
N ILE A 152 -1.58 -8.25 -1.26
CA ILE A 152 -0.78 -8.28 -2.50
C ILE A 152 -0.56 -9.71 -2.96
N GLN A 153 -0.23 -10.63 -2.04
CA GLN A 153 -0.07 -12.04 -2.35
C GLN A 153 -1.37 -12.69 -2.84
N MET A 154 -2.51 -12.34 -2.23
CA MET A 154 -3.81 -12.82 -2.69
C MET A 154 -4.14 -12.28 -4.08
N ARG A 155 -3.87 -11.00 -4.35
CA ARG A 155 -4.05 -10.37 -5.67
C ARG A 155 -3.12 -10.99 -6.72
N SER A 156 -1.88 -11.29 -6.38
CA SER A 156 -0.96 -12.00 -7.28
C SER A 156 -1.48 -13.39 -7.66
N ARG A 157 -2.06 -14.13 -6.70
CA ARG A 157 -2.69 -15.44 -6.97
C ARG A 157 -3.91 -15.32 -7.90
N ARG A 158 -4.61 -14.21 -7.86
CA ARG A 158 -5.75 -13.88 -8.74
C ARG A 158 -5.33 -13.19 -10.04
N LYS A 159 -4.03 -12.94 -10.24
CA LYS A 159 -3.45 -12.25 -11.40
C LYS A 159 -3.96 -10.81 -11.58
N GLU A 160 -4.17 -10.13 -10.50
CA GLU A 160 -4.74 -8.78 -10.46
C GLU A 160 -3.68 -7.68 -10.39
N VAL A 161 -2.43 -8.01 -10.04
CA VAL A 161 -1.36 -7.04 -9.80
C VAL A 161 -0.09 -7.36 -10.56
N ASN A 162 0.62 -6.29 -10.94
CA ASN A 162 1.94 -6.32 -11.56
C ASN A 162 3.03 -5.93 -10.54
N GLY A 163 4.27 -6.27 -10.82
CA GLY A 163 5.43 -5.66 -10.18
C GLY A 163 5.63 -4.21 -10.60
N LEU A 164 6.54 -3.50 -9.91
CA LEU A 164 6.83 -2.10 -10.22
C LEU A 164 7.38 -1.93 -11.63
N GLY A 165 6.65 -1.17 -12.44
CA GLY A 165 7.03 -0.78 -13.80
C GLY A 165 7.05 -1.90 -14.85
N VAL A 166 6.55 -3.09 -14.54
CA VAL A 166 6.51 -4.25 -15.45
C VAL A 166 5.09 -4.78 -15.63
N GLU A 167 4.87 -5.60 -16.66
CA GLU A 167 3.59 -6.23 -16.99
C GLU A 167 3.67 -7.74 -16.79
N ASN A 168 3.76 -8.17 -15.55
CA ASN A 168 4.06 -9.56 -15.23
C ASN A 168 2.99 -10.29 -14.39
N ARG A 169 1.76 -9.79 -14.34
CA ARG A 169 0.67 -10.38 -13.53
C ARG A 169 0.37 -11.86 -13.83
N GLU A 170 0.74 -12.34 -15.02
CA GLU A 170 0.54 -13.73 -15.42
C GLU A 170 1.59 -14.69 -14.87
N GLU A 171 2.68 -14.18 -14.29
CA GLU A 171 3.73 -14.99 -13.70
C GLU A 171 3.26 -15.72 -12.43
N ALA A 172 4.05 -16.70 -12.02
CA ALA A 172 3.75 -17.50 -10.83
C ALA A 172 3.73 -16.61 -9.56
N PRO A 173 2.78 -16.83 -8.64
CA PRO A 173 2.71 -16.06 -7.39
C PRO A 173 3.99 -16.09 -6.56
N SER A 174 4.75 -17.18 -6.62
CA SER A 174 6.07 -17.30 -5.97
C SER A 174 7.10 -16.33 -6.55
N TYR A 175 7.04 -16.05 -7.85
CA TYR A 175 7.90 -15.06 -8.50
C TYR A 175 7.52 -13.65 -8.08
N HIS A 176 6.22 -13.32 -8.04
CA HIS A 176 5.73 -12.05 -7.52
C HIS A 176 6.18 -11.80 -6.08
N TYR A 177 6.07 -12.83 -5.22
CA TYR A 177 6.53 -12.73 -3.83
C TYR A 177 8.04 -12.45 -3.77
N LYS A 178 8.83 -13.22 -4.54
CA LYS A 178 10.28 -13.05 -4.63
C LYS A 178 10.65 -11.64 -5.09
N ARG A 179 10.02 -11.15 -6.16
CA ARG A 179 10.25 -9.79 -6.69
C ARG A 179 9.86 -8.73 -5.66
N GLY A 180 8.69 -8.87 -5.04
CA GLY A 180 8.24 -7.99 -3.96
C GLY A 180 9.26 -7.91 -2.84
N TYR A 181 9.65 -9.06 -2.29
CA TYR A 181 10.54 -9.17 -1.15
C TYR A 181 11.95 -8.61 -1.41
N PHE A 182 12.54 -8.90 -2.57
CA PHE A 182 13.91 -8.49 -2.87
C PHE A 182 14.02 -7.12 -3.52
N ILE A 183 12.93 -6.59 -4.12
CA ILE A 183 12.96 -5.36 -4.91
C ILE A 183 11.81 -4.43 -4.58
N ASP A 184 10.58 -4.77 -5.00
CA ASP A 184 9.49 -3.82 -5.12
C ASP A 184 9.06 -3.24 -3.76
N TRP A 185 8.91 -4.07 -2.74
CA TRP A 185 8.53 -3.63 -1.39
C TRP A 185 9.61 -2.80 -0.72
N ILE A 186 10.89 -3.09 -1.00
CA ILE A 186 11.99 -2.28 -0.47
C ILE A 186 11.90 -0.84 -1.01
N VAL A 187 11.64 -0.70 -2.31
CA VAL A 187 11.49 0.60 -2.97
C VAL A 187 10.28 1.36 -2.40
N CYS A 188 9.14 0.67 -2.29
CA CYS A 188 7.93 1.24 -1.71
C CYS A 188 8.11 1.67 -0.25
N ASP A 189 8.71 0.81 0.59
CA ASP A 189 8.93 1.09 2.01
C ASP A 189 9.88 2.26 2.24
N ASN A 190 10.91 2.38 1.42
CA ASN A 190 11.84 3.51 1.50
C ASN A 190 11.14 4.84 1.24
N LEU A 191 10.22 4.90 0.28
CA LEU A 191 9.42 6.10 0.06
C LEU A 191 8.36 6.29 1.16
N LYS A 192 7.66 5.21 1.55
CA LYS A 192 6.67 5.23 2.63
C LYS A 192 7.23 5.87 3.90
N LYS A 193 8.43 5.49 4.31
CA LYS A 193 9.12 6.08 5.48
C LYS A 193 9.35 7.58 5.34
N LYS A 194 9.70 8.05 4.13
CA LYS A 194 9.94 9.48 3.87
C LYS A 194 8.66 10.31 3.89
N VAL A 195 7.55 9.76 3.40
CA VAL A 195 6.29 10.49 3.25
C VAL A 195 5.40 10.41 4.48
N LEU A 196 5.49 9.34 5.26
CA LEU A 196 4.67 9.11 6.46
C LEU A 196 4.52 10.33 7.38
N PRO A 197 5.59 11.08 7.71
CA PRO A 197 5.47 12.25 8.58
C PRO A 197 4.74 13.45 7.96
N LYS A 198 4.54 13.44 6.63
CA LYS A 198 4.05 14.57 5.83
C LYS A 198 2.67 14.32 5.23
N VAL A 199 2.14 13.11 5.38
CA VAL A 199 0.90 12.72 4.74
C VAL A 199 -0.29 13.48 5.32
N ASP A 200 -1.14 14.04 4.45
CA ASP A 200 -2.40 14.68 4.85
C ASP A 200 -3.51 13.64 5.07
N TYR A 201 -3.57 12.62 4.21
CA TYR A 201 -4.56 11.55 4.28
C TYR A 201 -3.94 10.19 3.97
N TRP A 202 -4.39 9.18 4.69
CA TRP A 202 -3.98 7.80 4.50
C TRP A 202 -5.18 6.94 4.09
N LEU A 203 -5.03 6.21 2.99
CA LEU A 203 -6.04 5.33 2.43
C LEU A 203 -5.67 3.87 2.70
N ASP A 204 -6.54 3.15 3.38
CA ASP A 204 -6.55 1.70 3.45
C ASP A 204 -7.34 1.16 2.25
N THR A 205 -6.66 0.56 1.27
CA THR A 205 -7.26 0.10 0.00
C THR A 205 -7.38 -1.42 -0.11
N HIS A 206 -7.32 -2.13 1.02
CA HIS A 206 -7.36 -3.59 1.05
C HIS A 206 -8.65 -4.18 0.48
N ILE A 207 -9.78 -3.52 0.72
CA ILE A 207 -11.09 -3.98 0.27
C ILE A 207 -11.52 -3.16 -0.93
N VAL A 208 -11.56 -3.80 -2.09
CA VAL A 208 -12.06 -3.19 -3.34
C VAL A 208 -13.49 -2.69 -3.14
N GLY A 209 -13.80 -1.49 -3.61
CA GLY A 209 -15.10 -0.84 -3.51
C GLY A 209 -15.41 -0.19 -2.16
N THR A 210 -14.68 -0.52 -1.11
CA THR A 210 -14.93 0.02 0.24
C THR A 210 -13.63 0.42 0.96
N PRO A 211 -12.79 1.27 0.36
CA PRO A 211 -11.60 1.76 1.04
C PRO A 211 -11.98 2.61 2.25
N LYS A 212 -11.01 2.82 3.12
CA LYS A 212 -11.15 3.69 4.29
C LYS A 212 -10.09 4.78 4.22
N MET A 213 -10.42 5.97 4.70
CA MET A 213 -9.50 7.09 4.76
C MET A 213 -9.51 7.72 6.14
N ILE A 214 -8.34 8.06 6.65
CA ILE A 214 -8.14 8.86 7.86
C ILE A 214 -7.22 10.02 7.56
N SER A 215 -7.24 11.08 8.40
CA SER A 215 -6.25 12.14 8.29
C SER A 215 -4.87 11.68 8.78
N GLY A 216 -3.81 12.35 8.29
CA GLY A 216 -2.45 12.13 8.76
C GLY A 216 -2.27 12.41 10.26
N GLU A 217 -3.07 13.31 10.83
CA GLU A 217 -3.08 13.59 12.28
C GLU A 217 -3.56 12.39 13.08
N ILE A 218 -4.68 11.78 12.68
CA ILE A 218 -5.22 10.54 13.30
C ILE A 218 -4.21 9.40 13.17
N LEU A 219 -3.60 9.26 11.99
CA LEU A 219 -2.55 8.25 11.78
C LEU A 219 -1.39 8.46 12.75
N LYS A 220 -0.87 9.67 12.84
CA LYS A 220 0.25 10.02 13.72
C LYS A 220 -0.08 9.76 15.19
N GLU A 221 -1.24 10.23 15.66
CA GLU A 221 -1.71 9.98 17.02
C GLU A 221 -1.82 8.49 17.32
N GLY A 222 -2.38 7.73 16.37
CA GLY A 222 -2.53 6.29 16.51
C GLY A 222 -1.19 5.56 16.60
N LEU A 223 -0.22 5.92 15.78
CA LEU A 223 1.12 5.36 15.80
C LEU A 223 1.87 5.74 17.11
N GLU A 224 1.76 6.98 17.56
CA GLU A 224 2.32 7.43 18.83
C GLU A 224 1.72 6.66 20.02
N LYS A 225 0.40 6.52 20.09
CA LYS A 225 -0.26 5.70 21.11
C LYS A 225 0.20 4.26 21.06
N THR A 226 0.30 3.68 19.87
CA THR A 226 0.76 2.29 19.70
C THR A 226 2.19 2.12 20.18
N ALA A 227 3.08 3.07 19.91
CA ALA A 227 4.47 3.02 20.35
C ALA A 227 4.65 3.07 21.87
N HIS A 228 3.68 3.60 22.59
CA HIS A 228 3.68 3.68 24.08
C HIS A 228 2.93 2.50 24.75
N THR A 229 2.47 1.53 23.98
CA THR A 229 1.81 0.32 24.49
C THR A 229 2.67 -0.91 24.17
N PRO A 230 2.44 -2.05 24.84
CA PRO A 230 3.07 -3.30 24.42
C PRO A 230 2.80 -3.56 22.94
N PHE A 231 3.86 -3.84 22.20
CA PHE A 231 3.77 -4.05 20.75
C PHE A 231 2.87 -5.24 20.45
N ARG A 232 1.86 -5.00 19.62
CA ARG A 232 0.88 -6.01 19.22
C ARG A 232 0.55 -5.80 17.75
N VAL A 233 0.55 -6.88 16.98
CA VAL A 233 0.18 -6.91 15.58
C VAL A 233 -0.96 -7.89 15.35
N VAL A 234 -1.71 -7.71 14.27
CA VAL A 234 -2.65 -8.71 13.80
C VAL A 234 -1.88 -9.67 12.91
N PRO A 235 -1.70 -10.91 13.33
CA PRO A 235 -0.97 -11.88 12.54
C PRO A 235 -1.79 -12.29 11.32
N PHE A 236 -1.10 -12.57 10.22
CA PHE A 236 -1.71 -13.18 9.06
C PHE A 236 -2.06 -14.64 9.36
N PHE A 237 -3.32 -14.99 9.26
CA PHE A 237 -3.81 -16.36 9.41
C PHE A 237 -4.06 -16.95 8.03
N ASP A 238 -3.23 -17.89 7.60
CA ASP A 238 -3.51 -18.64 6.39
C ASP A 238 -4.62 -19.68 6.68
N PRO A 239 -5.80 -19.54 6.07
CA PRO A 239 -6.89 -20.51 6.21
C PRO A 239 -6.64 -21.79 5.37
N ALA A 240 -5.60 -21.79 4.53
CA ALA A 240 -5.34 -22.94 3.67
C ALA A 240 -4.89 -24.17 4.46
N PRO A 241 -5.23 -25.38 4.00
CA PRO A 241 -4.92 -26.63 4.68
C PRO A 241 -3.46 -27.07 4.46
N TRP A 242 -2.50 -26.25 4.85
CA TRP A 242 -1.08 -26.58 4.81
C TRP A 242 -0.45 -26.39 6.21
N GLY A 243 0.76 -26.79 6.38
CA GLY A 243 1.47 -26.67 7.65
C GLY A 243 0.85 -27.51 8.75
N GLY A 244 0.28 -26.89 9.75
CA GLY A 244 -0.29 -27.55 10.93
C GLY A 244 -1.40 -28.58 10.68
N GLN A 245 -1.91 -28.77 9.46
CA GLN A 245 -3.01 -29.68 9.17
C GLN A 245 -2.65 -31.15 9.47
N TRP A 246 -1.41 -31.55 9.18
CA TRP A 246 -0.94 -32.88 9.58
C TRP A 246 -1.03 -33.08 11.11
N MET A 247 -0.57 -32.11 11.87
CA MET A 247 -0.65 -32.14 13.34
C MET A 247 -2.11 -32.20 13.82
N LYS A 248 -3.01 -31.46 13.18
CA LYS A 248 -4.45 -31.48 13.48
C LYS A 248 -5.05 -32.85 13.25
N GLU A 249 -4.66 -33.55 12.19
CA GLU A 249 -5.10 -34.91 11.93
C GLU A 249 -4.57 -35.91 12.95
N VAL A 250 -3.27 -35.87 13.23
CA VAL A 250 -2.63 -36.81 14.15
C VAL A 250 -3.09 -36.63 15.60
N CYS A 251 -3.37 -35.38 16.01
CA CYS A 251 -3.80 -35.04 17.37
C CYS A 251 -5.31 -34.87 17.52
N ASP A 252 -6.11 -35.20 16.50
CA ASP A 252 -7.58 -35.04 16.49
C ASP A 252 -8.03 -33.61 16.86
N LEU A 253 -7.35 -32.60 16.30
CA LEU A 253 -7.67 -31.20 16.53
C LEU A 253 -8.63 -30.69 15.47
N ASP A 254 -9.38 -29.62 15.79
CA ASP A 254 -10.27 -28.97 14.85
C ASP A 254 -9.51 -28.40 13.66
N LYS A 255 -9.78 -28.94 12.45
CA LYS A 255 -9.15 -28.49 11.19
C LYS A 255 -9.52 -27.06 10.80
N LYS A 256 -10.60 -26.51 11.36
CA LYS A 256 -11.02 -25.12 11.14
C LYS A 256 -10.29 -24.11 12.01
N GLN A 257 -9.53 -24.59 12.99
CA GLN A 257 -8.73 -23.68 13.81
C GLN A 257 -7.58 -23.09 13.01
N ASP A 258 -7.39 -21.79 13.11
CA ASP A 258 -6.35 -21.05 12.41
C ASP A 258 -4.95 -21.58 12.75
N ASN A 259 -4.02 -21.51 11.79
CA ASN A 259 -2.62 -21.90 11.97
C ASN A 259 -1.82 -20.78 12.62
N PHE A 260 -2.21 -20.37 13.82
CA PHE A 260 -1.68 -19.21 14.49
C PHE A 260 -0.15 -19.20 14.67
N GLY A 261 0.43 -20.33 15.09
CA GLY A 261 1.88 -20.40 15.40
C GLY A 261 2.79 -20.17 14.18
N TRP A 262 2.35 -20.50 12.98
CA TRP A 262 3.13 -20.33 11.78
C TRP A 262 3.23 -18.89 11.30
N CYS A 263 2.15 -18.13 11.45
CA CYS A 263 2.10 -16.77 10.96
C CYS A 263 2.85 -15.79 11.85
N PHE A 264 2.98 -16.13 13.13
CA PHE A 264 3.56 -15.23 14.11
C PHE A 264 5.09 -15.11 14.00
N ASP A 265 5.77 -16.22 13.73
CA ASP A 265 7.23 -16.26 13.74
C ASP A 265 7.88 -16.08 12.37
N CYS A 266 7.13 -16.33 11.29
CA CYS A 266 7.74 -16.52 9.99
C CYS A 266 7.79 -15.28 9.11
N VAL A 267 6.82 -14.36 9.22
CA VAL A 267 6.71 -13.21 8.32
C VAL A 267 6.21 -11.96 9.05
N PRO A 268 7.04 -11.35 9.91
CA PRO A 268 6.67 -10.12 10.62
C PRO A 268 6.23 -9.00 9.67
N GLU A 269 6.83 -8.94 8.48
CA GLU A 269 6.57 -7.95 7.45
C GLU A 269 5.16 -8.06 6.84
N GLU A 270 4.48 -9.17 7.03
CA GLU A 270 3.09 -9.36 6.57
C GLU A 270 2.07 -9.04 7.64
N ASN A 271 2.51 -8.76 8.85
CA ASN A 271 1.64 -8.34 9.93
C ASN A 271 1.27 -6.87 9.78
N SER A 272 0.11 -6.50 10.32
CA SER A 272 -0.38 -5.14 10.29
C SER A 272 -0.64 -4.61 11.70
N LEU A 273 -0.54 -3.29 11.84
CA LEU A 273 -1.11 -2.57 12.97
C LEU A 273 -2.55 -2.21 12.64
N TYR A 274 -3.42 -2.20 13.65
CA TYR A 274 -4.79 -1.76 13.50
C TYR A 274 -5.08 -0.57 14.42
N LEU A 275 -5.67 0.46 13.85
CA LEU A 275 -6.33 1.52 14.60
C LEU A 275 -7.83 1.25 14.62
N LYS A 276 -8.49 1.65 15.69
CA LYS A 276 -9.94 1.67 15.78
C LYS A 276 -10.40 3.12 15.83
N VAL A 277 -10.94 3.61 14.72
CA VAL A 277 -11.38 4.99 14.53
C VAL A 277 -12.87 5.00 14.25
N ALA A 278 -13.65 5.79 14.95
CA ALA A 278 -15.12 5.85 14.83
C ALA A 278 -15.80 4.47 14.89
N GLY A 279 -15.23 3.51 15.64
CA GLY A 279 -15.75 2.15 15.76
C GLY A 279 -15.30 1.17 14.67
N GLU A 280 -14.68 1.65 13.59
CA GLU A 280 -14.17 0.87 12.46
C GLU A 280 -12.68 0.52 12.63
N LEU A 281 -12.28 -0.66 12.15
CA LEU A 281 -10.88 -1.05 12.06
C LEU A 281 -10.25 -0.43 10.81
N PHE A 282 -9.10 0.18 11.00
CA PHE A 282 -8.25 0.75 9.95
C PHE A 282 -6.91 0.05 9.97
N GLU A 283 -6.50 -0.53 8.85
CA GLU A 283 -5.28 -1.33 8.75
C GLU A 283 -4.10 -0.48 8.28
N ILE A 284 -3.00 -0.61 9.01
CA ILE A 284 -1.72 0.03 8.66
C ILE A 284 -0.71 -1.11 8.45
N PRO A 285 -0.34 -1.43 7.22
CA PRO A 285 0.68 -2.41 6.91
C PRO A 285 2.05 -2.02 7.45
N SER A 286 2.77 -3.00 7.99
CA SER A 286 4.13 -2.81 8.52
C SER A 286 5.17 -2.63 7.40
#